data_5cf6a075deafe8a219be49c0f28217b0
#
_entry.id   5cf6a075deafe8a219be49c0f28217b0
#
_cell.length_a   1.000
_cell.length_b   1.000
_cell.length_c   1.000
_cell.angle_alpha   90.00
_cell.angle_beta   90.00
_cell.angle_gamma   90.00
#
_symmetry.space_group_name_H-M   'P 1'
#
loop_
_entity.id
_entity.type
_entity.pdbx_description
1 polymer ?
#
loop_
_entity_poly.entity_id
_entity_poly.type
_entity_poly.pdbx_seq_one_letter_code
_entity_poly.pdbx_strand_id
1 'polypeptide(L)'
;KAEGFPVRAVYEYVMTLLNSNYEDWRKANPTASSDDFKFSCKKLNPAGALFDYAKLCDVSKNEIARLDAAEVYDLALEYAKEFDPDFAAALESDPEYARSILAIGRGGKKPRKDLTTWKDVRPYMAFFYDGLFTPGEFPAQFDGAVVRGILEKFLQTYDPADDAAVWFDKVKALTAEAGFCADMKAYKADPAA
;
A
#
# COMPACT_ATOMS: atom_id res chain seq x y z
N LYS A 1 -0.30 17.61 -8.71
CA LYS A 1 -1.37 16.76 -9.23
C LYS A 1 -0.78 15.54 -9.94
N ALA A 2 0.08 15.74 -10.96
CA ALA A 2 0.69 14.65 -11.73
C ALA A 2 1.47 13.64 -10.88
N GLU A 3 2.05 14.03 -9.74
CA GLU A 3 2.71 13.11 -8.81
C GLU A 3 1.72 12.21 -8.03
N GLY A 4 0.43 12.48 -8.11
CA GLY A 4 -0.60 11.64 -7.51
C GLY A 4 -0.79 11.78 -6.01
N PHE A 5 -0.19 12.79 -5.36
CA PHE A 5 -0.48 13.03 -3.94
C PHE A 5 -1.92 13.49 -3.74
N PRO A 6 -2.67 12.92 -2.78
CA PRO A 6 -3.96 13.43 -2.39
C PRO A 6 -3.89 14.91 -2.01
N VAL A 7 -4.80 15.72 -2.50
CA VAL A 7 -4.85 17.15 -2.18
C VAL A 7 -4.91 17.36 -0.66
N ARG A 8 -5.70 16.54 0.03
CA ARG A 8 -5.82 16.57 1.49
C ARG A 8 -4.48 16.29 2.20
N ALA A 9 -3.69 15.32 1.70
CA ALA A 9 -2.37 15.03 2.26
C ALA A 9 -1.40 16.19 2.11
N VAL A 10 -1.43 16.87 0.97
CA VAL A 10 -0.62 18.08 0.75
C VAL A 10 -1.05 19.19 1.71
N TYR A 11 -2.35 19.38 1.89
CA TYR A 11 -2.87 20.36 2.86
C TYR A 11 -2.43 20.03 4.30
N GLU A 12 -2.60 18.80 4.75
CA GLU A 12 -2.16 18.32 6.07
C GLU A 12 -0.66 18.57 6.28
N TYR A 13 0.15 18.26 5.28
CA TYR A 13 1.58 18.49 5.33
C TYR A 13 1.93 19.98 5.44
N VAL A 14 1.31 20.82 4.62
CA VAL A 14 1.51 22.28 4.68
C VAL A 14 1.12 22.82 6.06
N MET A 15 0.03 22.34 6.65
CA MET A 15 -0.39 22.72 8.01
C MET A 15 0.67 22.38 9.07
N THR A 16 1.36 21.25 8.93
CA THR A 16 2.48 20.89 9.84
C THR A 16 3.66 21.86 9.73
N LEU A 17 3.89 22.41 8.54
CA LEU A 17 4.94 23.38 8.31
C LEU A 17 4.58 24.77 8.84
N LEU A 18 3.31 25.17 8.67
CA LEU A 18 2.85 26.51 9.02
C LEU A 18 2.59 26.68 10.51
N ASN A 19 2.09 25.66 11.20
CA ASN A 19 1.66 25.79 12.59
C ASN A 19 2.29 24.73 13.48
N SER A 20 3.17 25.15 14.40
CA SER A 20 4.01 24.25 15.21
C SER A 20 3.26 23.27 16.11
N ASN A 21 1.97 23.49 16.40
CA ASN A 21 1.16 22.61 17.21
C ASN A 21 0.15 21.76 16.39
N TYR A 22 0.18 21.86 15.05
CA TYR A 22 -0.73 21.09 14.20
C TYR A 22 -0.47 19.59 14.30
N GLU A 23 0.78 19.18 14.28
CA GLU A 23 1.16 17.76 14.35
C GLU A 23 0.70 17.10 15.64
N ASP A 24 0.87 17.78 16.78
CA ASP A 24 0.42 17.26 18.08
C ASP A 24 -1.11 17.19 18.16
N TRP A 25 -1.78 18.22 17.64
CA TRP A 25 -3.23 18.21 17.54
C TRP A 25 -3.73 17.06 16.66
N ARG A 26 -3.09 16.81 15.52
CA ARG A 26 -3.45 15.70 14.60
C ARG A 26 -3.24 14.33 15.25
N LYS A 27 -2.17 14.15 16.02
CA LYS A 27 -1.93 12.92 16.79
C LYS A 27 -3.03 12.68 17.84
N ALA A 28 -3.46 13.74 18.50
CA ALA A 28 -4.54 13.67 19.49
C ALA A 28 -5.95 13.51 18.85
N ASN A 29 -6.11 13.93 17.60
CA ASN A 29 -7.39 13.92 16.87
C ASN A 29 -7.23 13.24 15.49
N PRO A 30 -6.92 11.94 15.43
CA PRO A 30 -6.52 11.27 14.19
C PRO A 30 -7.62 11.21 13.12
N THR A 31 -8.89 11.27 13.52
CA THR A 31 -10.05 11.17 12.62
C THR A 31 -10.81 12.50 12.42
N ALA A 32 -10.43 13.56 13.15
CA ALA A 32 -11.08 14.86 13.03
C ALA A 32 -10.81 15.51 11.66
N SER A 33 -11.72 16.34 11.19
CA SER A 33 -11.46 17.19 10.03
C SER A 33 -10.30 18.14 10.33
N SER A 34 -9.46 18.41 9.33
CA SER A 34 -8.44 19.47 9.44
C SER A 34 -9.04 20.85 9.71
N ASP A 35 -10.32 21.05 9.33
CA ASP A 35 -11.04 22.30 9.54
C ASP A 35 -11.39 22.52 11.02
N ASP A 36 -11.38 21.46 11.84
CA ASP A 36 -11.58 21.56 13.29
C ASP A 36 -10.34 22.12 14.02
N PHE A 37 -9.20 22.22 13.34
CA PHE A 37 -7.99 22.78 13.93
C PHE A 37 -8.09 24.28 14.09
N LYS A 38 -7.88 24.76 15.32
CA LYS A 38 -7.85 26.21 15.60
C LYS A 38 -6.50 26.80 15.20
N PHE A 39 -6.41 27.25 13.95
CA PHE A 39 -5.23 27.91 13.42
C PHE A 39 -4.91 29.20 14.22
N SER A 40 -3.64 29.39 14.52
CA SER A 40 -3.18 30.57 15.25
C SER A 40 -1.97 31.23 14.59
N CYS A 41 -2.10 32.48 14.18
CA CYS A 41 -0.98 33.25 13.61
C CYS A 41 0.22 33.39 14.59
N LYS A 42 -0.03 33.30 15.90
CA LYS A 42 1.01 33.34 16.93
C LYS A 42 1.92 32.10 16.93
N LYS A 43 1.44 31.01 16.28
CA LYS A 43 2.15 29.73 16.18
C LYS A 43 2.78 29.50 14.80
N LEU A 44 2.75 30.52 13.94
CA LEU A 44 3.46 30.47 12.67
C LEU A 44 4.98 30.44 12.91
N ASN A 45 5.67 29.63 12.10
CA ASN A 45 7.12 29.59 12.11
C ASN A 45 7.69 30.74 11.24
N PRO A 46 8.25 31.80 11.82
CA PRO A 46 8.75 32.95 11.04
C PRO A 46 10.04 32.64 10.27
N ALA A 47 10.76 31.57 10.64
CA ALA A 47 12.02 31.19 9.99
C ALA A 47 11.81 30.47 8.64
N GLY A 48 10.56 30.21 8.27
CA GLY A 48 10.22 29.33 7.17
C GLY A 48 10.39 27.85 7.56
N ALA A 49 9.82 26.97 6.77
CA ALA A 49 9.92 25.53 6.97
C ALA A 49 10.68 24.90 5.79
N LEU A 50 11.62 24.03 6.12
CA LEU A 50 12.28 23.21 5.12
C LEU A 50 11.32 22.16 4.60
N PHE A 51 11.22 22.03 3.27
CA PHE A 51 10.44 20.99 2.66
C PHE A 51 11.09 19.62 2.91
N ASP A 52 10.30 18.67 3.46
CA ASP A 52 10.70 17.30 3.72
C ASP A 52 9.78 16.35 2.93
N TYR A 53 10.32 15.77 1.87
CA TYR A 53 9.59 14.85 1.01
C TYR A 53 9.20 13.56 1.72
N ALA A 54 10.07 13.02 2.57
CA ALA A 54 9.79 11.80 3.33
C ALA A 54 8.60 12.02 4.28
N LYS A 55 8.56 13.17 4.94
CA LYS A 55 7.43 13.54 5.80
C LYS A 55 6.13 13.74 5.00
N LEU A 56 6.19 14.33 3.81
CA LEU A 56 5.00 14.39 2.92
C LEU A 56 4.50 12.99 2.57
N CYS A 57 5.39 12.06 2.23
CA CYS A 57 5.03 10.67 1.96
C CYS A 57 4.36 10.00 3.17
N ASP A 58 4.88 10.21 4.37
CA ASP A 58 4.31 9.64 5.59
C ASP A 58 2.92 10.22 5.91
N VAL A 59 2.74 11.52 5.74
CA VAL A 59 1.43 12.16 5.87
C VAL A 59 0.45 11.58 4.85
N SER A 60 0.88 11.45 3.60
CA SER A 60 0.07 10.91 2.52
C SER A 60 -0.38 9.46 2.76
N LYS A 61 0.53 8.58 3.17
CA LYS A 61 0.20 7.21 3.57
C LYS A 61 -0.86 7.16 4.68
N ASN A 62 -0.73 8.04 5.66
CA ASN A 62 -1.69 8.12 6.76
C ASN A 62 -3.07 8.59 6.28
N GLU A 63 -3.12 9.56 5.38
CA GLU A 63 -4.38 10.05 4.82
C GLU A 63 -5.07 8.98 3.96
N ILE A 64 -4.36 8.34 3.03
CA ILE A 64 -4.93 7.27 2.20
C ILE A 64 -5.38 6.06 3.05
N ALA A 65 -4.65 5.73 4.12
CA ALA A 65 -5.00 4.62 4.99
C ALA A 65 -6.30 4.85 5.81
N ARG A 66 -6.74 6.09 5.96
CA ARG A 66 -8.00 6.44 6.65
C ARG A 66 -9.23 6.29 5.77
N LEU A 67 -9.06 6.39 4.45
CA LEU A 67 -10.14 6.29 3.48
C LEU A 67 -10.66 4.86 3.44
N ASP A 68 -11.95 4.69 3.20
CA ASP A 68 -12.51 3.37 2.91
C ASP A 68 -12.20 2.93 1.46
N ALA A 69 -12.58 1.70 1.11
CA ALA A 69 -12.27 1.15 -0.21
C ALA A 69 -13.00 1.87 -1.35
N ALA A 70 -14.21 2.38 -1.10
CA ALA A 70 -14.99 3.11 -2.08
C ALA A 70 -14.37 4.49 -2.33
N GLU A 71 -13.98 5.20 -1.28
CA GLU A 71 -13.31 6.49 -1.37
C GLU A 71 -11.97 6.37 -2.13
N VAL A 72 -11.17 5.33 -1.82
CA VAL A 72 -9.91 5.09 -2.55
C VAL A 72 -10.16 4.77 -4.01
N TYR A 73 -11.18 3.95 -4.32
CA TYR A 73 -11.56 3.63 -5.68
C TYR A 73 -11.92 4.90 -6.46
N ASP A 74 -12.81 5.74 -5.92
CA ASP A 74 -13.29 6.94 -6.60
C ASP A 74 -12.15 7.92 -6.89
N LEU A 75 -11.26 8.17 -5.91
CA LEU A 75 -10.12 9.08 -6.06
C LEU A 75 -9.03 8.52 -6.97
N ALA A 76 -8.77 7.22 -6.90
CA ALA A 76 -7.82 6.54 -7.80
C ALA A 76 -8.33 6.55 -9.24
N LEU A 77 -9.62 6.31 -9.45
CA LEU A 77 -10.25 6.37 -10.77
C LEU A 77 -10.21 7.80 -11.35
N GLU A 78 -10.51 8.83 -10.54
CA GLU A 78 -10.39 10.22 -10.96
C GLU A 78 -8.97 10.55 -11.43
N TYR A 79 -7.96 10.12 -10.66
CA TYR A 79 -6.56 10.26 -11.03
C TYR A 79 -6.23 9.50 -12.32
N ALA A 80 -6.66 8.23 -12.41
CA ALA A 80 -6.35 7.38 -13.56
C ALA A 80 -6.97 7.90 -14.86
N LYS A 81 -8.19 8.45 -14.83
CA LYS A 81 -8.83 9.07 -15.99
C LYS A 81 -8.01 10.20 -16.61
N GLU A 82 -7.25 10.92 -15.80
CA GLU A 82 -6.41 12.03 -16.29
C GLU A 82 -5.00 11.57 -16.66
N PHE A 83 -4.40 10.62 -15.95
CA PHE A 83 -2.98 10.30 -16.04
C PHE A 83 -2.67 8.87 -16.50
N ASP A 84 -3.64 7.94 -16.45
CA ASP A 84 -3.46 6.53 -16.80
C ASP A 84 -4.77 5.92 -17.33
N PRO A 85 -5.20 6.28 -18.56
CA PRO A 85 -6.49 5.86 -19.10
C PRO A 85 -6.67 4.33 -19.19
N ASP A 86 -5.61 3.59 -19.45
CA ASP A 86 -5.66 2.12 -19.51
C ASP A 86 -6.00 1.51 -18.16
N PHE A 87 -5.42 2.06 -17.08
CA PHE A 87 -5.78 1.65 -15.73
C PHE A 87 -7.18 2.08 -15.32
N ALA A 88 -7.62 3.27 -15.77
CA ALA A 88 -9.00 3.71 -15.55
C ALA A 88 -9.99 2.73 -16.19
N ALA A 89 -9.74 2.30 -17.43
CA ALA A 89 -10.59 1.31 -18.12
C ALA A 89 -10.63 -0.03 -17.37
N ALA A 90 -9.50 -0.49 -16.80
CA ALA A 90 -9.46 -1.70 -15.99
C ALA A 90 -10.29 -1.56 -14.71
N LEU A 91 -10.22 -0.43 -14.01
CA LEU A 91 -11.03 -0.16 -12.82
C LEU A 91 -12.53 -0.10 -13.13
N GLU A 92 -12.91 0.50 -14.26
CA GLU A 92 -14.30 0.64 -14.70
C GLU A 92 -14.89 -0.67 -15.24
N SER A 93 -14.06 -1.65 -15.64
CA SER A 93 -14.54 -2.94 -16.17
C SER A 93 -15.29 -3.76 -15.14
N ASP A 94 -14.84 -3.71 -13.87
CA ASP A 94 -15.52 -4.34 -12.73
C ASP A 94 -15.25 -3.53 -11.44
N PRO A 95 -16.08 -2.51 -11.16
CA PRO A 95 -15.94 -1.66 -9.98
C PRO A 95 -16.04 -2.40 -8.64
N GLU A 96 -16.87 -3.44 -8.57
CA GLU A 96 -17.05 -4.23 -7.34
C GLU A 96 -15.80 -5.06 -7.04
N TYR A 97 -15.23 -5.68 -8.07
CA TYR A 97 -13.96 -6.38 -7.95
C TYR A 97 -12.83 -5.45 -7.52
N ALA A 98 -12.71 -4.28 -8.16
CA ALA A 98 -11.72 -3.28 -7.81
C ALA A 98 -11.83 -2.83 -6.34
N ARG A 99 -13.05 -2.55 -5.86
CA ARG A 99 -13.30 -2.19 -4.46
C ARG A 99 -12.96 -3.33 -3.49
N SER A 100 -13.25 -4.58 -3.86
CA SER A 100 -12.91 -5.75 -3.04
C SER A 100 -11.40 -5.89 -2.84
N ILE A 101 -10.60 -5.65 -3.88
CA ILE A 101 -9.14 -5.62 -3.79
C ILE A 101 -8.67 -4.49 -2.87
N LEU A 102 -9.21 -3.29 -3.05
CA LEU A 102 -8.85 -2.12 -2.24
C LEU A 102 -9.29 -2.25 -0.77
N ALA A 103 -10.24 -3.13 -0.46
CA ALA A 103 -10.66 -3.42 0.91
C ALA A 103 -9.67 -4.30 1.68
N ILE A 104 -8.75 -4.99 0.99
CA ILE A 104 -7.79 -5.91 1.62
C ILE A 104 -6.89 -5.15 2.61
N GLY A 105 -7.00 -5.50 3.90
CA GLY A 105 -6.22 -4.89 4.97
C GLY A 105 -6.59 -3.44 5.31
N ARG A 106 -7.75 -2.94 4.85
CA ARG A 106 -8.28 -1.60 5.10
C ARG A 106 -9.38 -1.64 6.18
N GLY A 107 -9.60 -0.52 6.87
CA GLY A 107 -10.71 -0.39 7.84
C GLY A 107 -10.50 -1.03 9.21
N GLY A 108 -9.39 -1.70 9.48
CA GLY A 108 -9.07 -2.31 10.78
C GLY A 108 -8.41 -1.32 11.77
N LYS A 109 -8.12 -1.80 12.99
CA LYS A 109 -7.38 -1.01 14.00
C LYS A 109 -5.98 -0.58 13.54
N LYS A 110 -5.39 -1.32 12.61
CA LYS A 110 -4.08 -1.05 12.01
C LYS A 110 -4.20 -1.19 10.49
N PRO A 111 -4.78 -0.21 9.80
CA PRO A 111 -4.93 -0.27 8.35
C PRO A 111 -3.55 -0.29 7.68
N ARG A 112 -3.45 -1.01 6.58
CA ARG A 112 -2.23 -1.04 5.77
C ARG A 112 -1.95 0.35 5.17
N LYS A 113 -0.65 0.68 5.05
CA LYS A 113 -0.17 1.97 4.53
C LYS A 113 0.71 1.75 3.29
N ASP A 114 0.22 0.92 2.37
CA ASP A 114 0.97 0.53 1.18
C ASP A 114 0.96 1.61 0.09
N LEU A 115 -0.06 2.48 0.10
CA LEU A 115 -0.25 3.52 -0.90
C LEU A 115 0.25 4.87 -0.38
N THR A 116 1.14 5.51 -1.12
CA THR A 116 1.65 6.87 -0.85
C THR A 116 0.99 7.89 -1.77
N THR A 117 0.71 7.49 -3.01
CA THR A 117 0.13 8.33 -4.07
C THR A 117 -0.89 7.52 -4.83
N TRP A 118 -1.70 8.18 -5.64
CA TRP A 118 -2.62 7.50 -6.57
C TRP A 118 -1.88 6.71 -7.66
N LYS A 119 -0.62 7.05 -7.96
CA LYS A 119 0.24 6.26 -8.86
C LYS A 119 0.49 4.85 -8.33
N ASP A 120 0.54 4.70 -7.01
CA ASP A 120 0.86 3.41 -6.38
C ASP A 120 -0.30 2.40 -6.48
N VAL A 121 -1.51 2.88 -6.80
CA VAL A 121 -2.69 2.01 -6.89
C VAL A 121 -2.57 1.01 -8.03
N ARG A 122 -2.08 1.43 -9.21
CA ARG A 122 -1.88 0.52 -10.33
C ARG A 122 -0.93 -0.63 -10.01
N PRO A 123 0.32 -0.42 -9.57
CA PRO A 123 1.22 -1.53 -9.22
C PRO A 123 0.70 -2.37 -8.04
N TYR A 124 0.00 -1.76 -7.09
CA TYR A 124 -0.64 -2.48 -5.99
C TYR A 124 -1.74 -3.44 -6.47
N MET A 125 -2.53 -3.04 -7.47
CA MET A 125 -3.64 -3.81 -8.01
C MET A 125 -3.25 -4.69 -9.21
N ALA A 126 -2.13 -4.45 -9.87
CA ALA A 126 -1.74 -5.11 -11.11
C ALA A 126 -1.74 -6.64 -10.99
N PHE A 127 -1.34 -7.17 -9.84
CA PHE A 127 -1.34 -8.62 -9.57
C PHE A 127 -2.73 -9.28 -9.75
N PHE A 128 -3.80 -8.54 -9.59
CA PHE A 128 -5.17 -9.04 -9.67
C PHE A 128 -5.80 -8.95 -11.07
N TYR A 129 -5.06 -8.39 -12.04
CA TYR A 129 -5.53 -8.19 -13.41
C TYR A 129 -4.54 -8.79 -14.41
N ASP A 130 -4.95 -9.82 -15.14
CA ASP A 130 -4.10 -10.50 -16.13
C ASP A 130 -3.47 -9.52 -17.14
N GLY A 131 -4.22 -8.50 -17.58
CA GLY A 131 -3.73 -7.50 -18.52
C GLY A 131 -2.77 -6.44 -17.94
N LEU A 132 -2.66 -6.34 -16.61
CA LEU A 132 -1.81 -5.36 -15.94
C LEU A 132 -0.59 -6.01 -15.26
N PHE A 133 -0.66 -7.31 -14.98
CA PHE A 133 0.42 -8.02 -14.32
C PHE A 133 1.54 -8.36 -15.29
N THR A 134 2.73 -7.90 -14.97
CA THR A 134 3.96 -8.30 -15.65
C THR A 134 4.82 -9.08 -14.64
N PRO A 135 5.06 -10.38 -14.86
CA PRO A 135 5.96 -11.14 -14.01
C PRO A 135 7.34 -10.49 -13.95
N GLY A 136 7.85 -10.30 -12.75
CA GLY A 136 9.24 -9.86 -12.55
C GLY A 136 10.22 -10.98 -12.88
N GLU A 137 11.48 -10.61 -13.12
CA GLU A 137 12.57 -11.58 -13.18
C GLU A 137 12.86 -12.13 -11.77
N PHE A 138 13.15 -13.43 -11.69
CA PHE A 138 13.64 -14.00 -10.44
C PHE A 138 15.02 -13.44 -10.12
N PRO A 139 15.31 -13.10 -8.85
CA PRO A 139 16.64 -12.68 -8.44
C PRO A 139 17.67 -13.72 -8.88
N ALA A 140 18.81 -13.27 -9.43
CA ALA A 140 19.84 -14.12 -10.04
C ALA A 140 20.45 -15.17 -9.07
N GLN A 141 20.30 -14.97 -7.76
CA GLN A 141 20.74 -15.93 -6.74
C GLN A 141 19.85 -17.18 -6.65
N PHE A 142 18.66 -17.17 -7.22
CA PHE A 142 17.77 -18.33 -7.20
C PHE A 142 17.84 -19.11 -8.53
N ASP A 143 18.00 -20.43 -8.43
CA ASP A 143 17.89 -21.30 -9.59
C ASP A 143 16.43 -21.32 -10.09
N GLY A 144 16.22 -20.85 -11.30
CA GLY A 144 14.90 -20.81 -11.92
C GLY A 144 14.24 -22.19 -12.06
N ALA A 145 15.02 -23.27 -12.16
CA ALA A 145 14.47 -24.62 -12.19
C ALA A 145 13.90 -25.04 -10.83
N VAL A 146 14.56 -24.65 -9.73
CA VAL A 146 14.08 -24.90 -8.37
C VAL A 146 12.79 -24.12 -8.11
N VAL A 147 12.77 -22.84 -8.47
CA VAL A 147 11.57 -22.00 -8.32
C VAL A 147 10.39 -22.57 -9.12
N ARG A 148 10.63 -22.98 -10.38
CA ARG A 148 9.60 -23.61 -11.21
C ARG A 148 9.06 -24.89 -10.57
N GLY A 149 9.93 -25.76 -10.05
CA GLY A 149 9.53 -26.99 -9.37
C GLY A 149 8.64 -26.72 -8.13
N ILE A 150 8.93 -25.65 -7.38
CA ILE A 150 8.10 -25.23 -6.25
C ILE A 150 6.71 -24.76 -6.75
N LEU A 151 6.67 -23.95 -7.81
CA LEU A 151 5.41 -23.44 -8.36
C LEU A 151 4.55 -24.58 -8.95
N GLU A 152 5.15 -25.56 -9.63
CA GLU A 152 4.45 -26.73 -10.14
C GLU A 152 3.84 -27.58 -9.03
N LYS A 153 4.57 -27.81 -7.94
CA LYS A 153 4.05 -28.47 -6.74
C LYS A 153 2.95 -27.65 -6.07
N PHE A 154 3.12 -26.31 -5.99
CA PHE A 154 2.11 -25.43 -5.43
C PHE A 154 0.78 -25.54 -6.18
N LEU A 155 0.83 -25.54 -7.52
CA LEU A 155 -0.38 -25.68 -8.34
C LEU A 155 -1.13 -27.02 -8.10
N GLN A 156 -0.41 -28.10 -7.73
CA GLN A 156 -1.01 -29.40 -7.41
C GLN A 156 -1.68 -29.42 -6.03
N THR A 157 -1.24 -28.54 -5.11
CA THR A 157 -1.73 -28.48 -3.71
C THR A 157 -2.66 -27.29 -3.45
N TYR A 158 -2.75 -26.37 -4.41
CA TYR A 158 -3.59 -25.18 -4.28
C TYR A 158 -5.07 -25.53 -4.27
N ASP A 159 -5.77 -25.03 -3.27
CA ASP A 159 -7.22 -25.11 -3.16
C ASP A 159 -7.76 -23.68 -2.89
N PRO A 160 -8.61 -23.13 -3.75
CA PRO A 160 -9.19 -21.80 -3.56
C PRO A 160 -10.12 -21.72 -2.32
N ALA A 161 -10.52 -22.85 -1.75
CA ALA A 161 -11.30 -22.90 -0.52
C ALA A 161 -10.46 -22.85 0.75
N ASP A 162 -9.14 -22.94 0.66
CA ASP A 162 -8.25 -22.81 1.81
C ASP A 162 -8.37 -21.44 2.46
N ASP A 163 -8.47 -21.41 3.78
CA ASP A 163 -8.24 -20.16 4.50
C ASP A 163 -6.77 -19.73 4.47
N ALA A 164 -6.50 -18.51 4.90
CA ALA A 164 -5.16 -17.94 4.86
C ALA A 164 -4.14 -18.74 5.70
N ALA A 165 -4.54 -19.38 6.79
CA ALA A 165 -3.65 -20.16 7.65
C ALA A 165 -3.26 -21.47 6.98
N VAL A 166 -4.25 -22.21 6.47
CA VAL A 166 -4.05 -23.46 5.74
C VAL A 166 -3.21 -23.23 4.48
N TRP A 167 -3.54 -22.20 3.69
CA TRP A 167 -2.74 -21.80 2.53
C TRP A 167 -1.28 -21.51 2.91
N PHE A 168 -1.06 -20.71 3.95
CA PHE A 168 0.28 -20.33 4.38
C PHE A 168 1.10 -21.52 4.89
N ASP A 169 0.48 -22.47 5.58
CA ASP A 169 1.16 -23.69 6.04
C ASP A 169 1.53 -24.61 4.87
N LYS A 170 0.69 -24.74 3.85
CA LYS A 170 1.02 -25.44 2.60
C LYS A 170 2.24 -24.80 1.90
N VAL A 171 2.26 -23.47 1.78
CA VAL A 171 3.40 -22.74 1.19
C VAL A 171 4.69 -22.96 1.98
N LYS A 172 4.64 -22.91 3.32
CA LYS A 172 5.81 -23.19 4.17
C LYS A 172 6.32 -24.62 3.99
N ALA A 173 5.42 -25.61 3.91
CA ALA A 173 5.81 -26.99 3.71
C ALA A 173 6.55 -27.18 2.38
N LEU A 174 6.04 -26.59 1.29
CA LEU A 174 6.67 -26.63 -0.03
C LEU A 174 8.05 -25.95 -0.06
N THR A 175 8.19 -24.80 0.59
CA THR A 175 9.47 -24.11 0.67
C THR A 175 10.50 -24.91 1.48
N ALA A 176 10.09 -25.55 2.57
CA ALA A 176 10.93 -26.40 3.39
C ALA A 176 11.40 -27.68 2.62
N GLU A 177 10.50 -28.31 1.84
CA GLU A 177 10.85 -29.44 0.96
C GLU A 177 11.87 -29.06 -0.10
N ALA A 178 11.88 -27.81 -0.56
CA ALA A 178 12.83 -27.29 -1.53
C ALA A 178 14.17 -26.85 -0.90
N GLY A 179 14.32 -27.01 0.42
CA GLY A 179 15.54 -26.65 1.15
C GLY A 179 15.65 -25.17 1.51
N PHE A 180 14.56 -24.40 1.41
CA PHE A 180 14.53 -23.00 1.84
C PHE A 180 14.05 -22.87 3.30
N CYS A 181 14.63 -21.89 4.01
CA CYS A 181 14.21 -21.58 5.36
C CYS A 181 12.87 -20.84 5.36
N ALA A 182 11.80 -21.51 5.84
CA ALA A 182 10.48 -20.92 5.97
C ALA A 182 10.26 -20.18 7.30
N ASP A 183 11.21 -20.25 8.25
CA ASP A 183 11.12 -19.58 9.55
C ASP A 183 12.00 -18.33 9.56
N MET A 184 11.37 -17.16 9.65
CA MET A 184 12.07 -15.87 9.70
C MET A 184 12.96 -15.69 10.95
N LYS A 185 12.69 -16.39 12.05
CA LYS A 185 13.56 -16.31 13.22
C LYS A 185 14.82 -17.15 13.03
N ALA A 186 14.65 -18.35 12.47
CA ALA A 186 15.78 -19.21 12.10
C ALA A 186 16.67 -18.53 11.07
N TYR A 187 16.08 -17.97 9.99
CA TYR A 187 16.82 -17.23 8.96
C TYR A 187 17.59 -16.02 9.52
N LYS A 188 17.02 -15.27 10.46
CA LYS A 188 17.73 -14.15 11.10
C LYS A 188 18.85 -14.58 12.03
N ALA A 189 18.76 -15.79 12.62
CA ALA A 189 19.80 -16.34 13.46
C ALA A 189 20.97 -16.90 12.65
N ASP A 190 20.69 -17.50 11.49
CA ASP A 190 21.68 -18.01 10.54
C ASP A 190 21.21 -17.82 9.09
N PRO A 191 21.56 -16.68 8.46
CA PRO A 191 21.18 -16.40 7.06
C PRO A 191 21.84 -17.32 6.02
N ALA A 192 22.79 -18.16 6.43
CA ALA A 192 23.50 -19.09 5.58
C ALA A 192 23.01 -20.55 5.71
N ALA A 193 22.01 -20.78 6.58
CA ALA A 193 21.41 -22.10 6.80
C ALA A 193 20.41 -22.49 5.71
#